data_c4f9009993f4f70913ce1f7ec976ef78
#
_entry.id   c4f9009993f4f70913ce1f7ec976ef78
#
_cell.length_a   1.000
_cell.length_b   1.000
_cell.length_c   1.000
_cell.angle_alpha   90.00
_cell.angle_beta   90.00
_cell.angle_gamma   90.00
#
_symmetry.space_group_name_H-M   'P 1'
#
loop_
_entity.id
_entity.type
_entity.pdbx_description
1 polymer ?
#
loop_
_entity_poly.entity_id
_entity_poly.type
_entity_poly.pdbx_seq_one_letter_code
_entity_poly.pdbx_strand_id
1 'polypeptide(L)'
;VAQRLIVIGGDAAGMAAASQARRRRGRDDLEIVAFERGHFTSYSACGIPYWISGVVKDRDQLIARDPATFRDDFDIDVRLRTEVTGIDLSRREVLVRDVDGGGQFHERFDTLVYATGAVPVRPDWADDTVAGVFGMQTLDDGAALREWLDAEPRPERAVVVGGGYIGVELAEALIQRGLAVTLMEQGEQPMSTVDPDMGALAADAMRTVGIDVRTGIEVTGIEERDGRVAAVVTAAGPVPADVVVLGLGVRPNTALAGAAGLPLGPSGGIRVDRRMRVPGVPDVWAAGDCVETLHRVSGMPVHVPLGTHANKQGRVVGINIGGGYATFPGVVGTAVTKVCEVQVGRTGLRERDAAASGFEFVSVIAESTNRAGYHPGAEPMTVKLIAERPTGRLLGAQIVGRCEAAKRIDVLAVALWNGMTVDEMTSLDLGYAPPYAPVWDPVLIAARKAVDALAGSGR
;
A
#
# COMPACT_ATOMS: atom_id res chain seq x y z
N VAL A 1 -32.13 19.99 -13.80
CA VAL A 1 -30.83 20.46 -13.32
C VAL A 1 -29.95 19.22 -13.15
N ALA A 2 -28.75 19.21 -13.72
CA ALA A 2 -27.80 18.13 -13.52
C ALA A 2 -27.52 17.93 -12.03
N GLN A 3 -27.38 16.69 -11.59
CA GLN A 3 -26.92 16.39 -10.22
C GLN A 3 -25.44 16.73 -10.11
N ARG A 4 -25.00 17.19 -8.94
CA ARG A 4 -23.62 17.56 -8.70
C ARG A 4 -22.91 16.54 -7.84
N LEU A 5 -21.86 15.93 -8.40
CA LEU A 5 -20.96 15.02 -7.72
C LEU A 5 -19.69 15.78 -7.30
N ILE A 6 -19.43 15.83 -6.01
CA ILE A 6 -18.15 16.30 -5.47
C ILE A 6 -17.28 15.10 -5.10
N VAL A 7 -16.02 15.12 -5.51
CA VAL A 7 -15.00 14.13 -5.16
C VAL A 7 -13.91 14.82 -4.35
N ILE A 8 -13.66 14.34 -3.13
CA ILE A 8 -12.58 14.84 -2.27
C ILE A 8 -11.40 13.89 -2.38
N GLY A 9 -10.34 14.31 -3.06
CA GLY A 9 -9.15 13.53 -3.37
C GLY A 9 -9.10 13.12 -4.85
N GLY A 10 -8.13 13.66 -5.55
CA GLY A 10 -7.97 13.58 -7.02
C GLY A 10 -7.04 12.46 -7.49
N ASP A 11 -6.85 11.39 -6.71
CA ASP A 11 -5.99 10.26 -7.13
C ASP A 11 -6.80 8.95 -7.31
N ALA A 12 -6.18 7.80 -7.21
CA ALA A 12 -6.64 6.48 -7.63
C ALA A 12 -8.14 6.22 -7.41
N ALA A 13 -8.63 6.31 -6.16
CA ALA A 13 -10.02 5.99 -5.84
C ALA A 13 -11.00 7.05 -6.34
N GLY A 14 -10.69 8.33 -6.10
CA GLY A 14 -11.54 9.45 -6.49
C GLY A 14 -11.71 9.54 -7.98
N MET A 15 -10.61 9.48 -8.74
CA MET A 15 -10.64 9.58 -10.20
C MET A 15 -11.18 8.32 -10.87
N ALA A 16 -11.01 7.13 -10.26
CA ALA A 16 -11.69 5.92 -10.72
C ALA A 16 -13.22 6.03 -10.52
N ALA A 17 -13.68 6.60 -9.40
CA ALA A 17 -15.10 6.84 -9.15
C ALA A 17 -15.68 7.86 -10.13
N ALA A 18 -15.04 9.02 -10.29
CA ALA A 18 -15.46 10.07 -11.20
C ALA A 18 -15.55 9.58 -12.65
N SER A 19 -14.48 8.95 -13.16
CA SER A 19 -14.42 8.43 -14.52
C SER A 19 -15.47 7.33 -14.77
N GLN A 20 -15.71 6.45 -13.80
CA GLN A 20 -16.70 5.39 -13.95
C GLN A 20 -18.12 5.91 -13.86
N ALA A 21 -18.40 6.94 -13.05
CA ALA A 21 -19.70 7.60 -13.00
C ALA A 21 -20.00 8.33 -14.33
N ARG A 22 -19.02 9.06 -14.88
CA ARG A 22 -19.11 9.75 -16.17
C ARG A 22 -19.41 8.82 -17.33
N ARG A 23 -18.81 7.64 -17.38
CA ARG A 23 -19.09 6.63 -18.43
C ARG A 23 -20.52 6.14 -18.44
N ARG A 24 -21.27 6.34 -17.37
CA ARG A 24 -22.66 5.88 -17.19
C ARG A 24 -23.68 7.00 -17.23
N ARG A 25 -23.28 8.21 -16.93
CA ARG A 25 -24.14 9.39 -16.92
C ARG A 25 -23.51 10.51 -17.73
N GLY A 26 -24.26 11.04 -18.66
CA GLY A 26 -23.85 12.16 -19.51
C GLY A 26 -23.62 13.45 -18.72
N ARG A 27 -23.01 14.41 -19.41
CA ARG A 27 -22.74 15.75 -18.84
C ARG A 27 -24.00 16.52 -18.47
N ASP A 28 -25.09 16.30 -19.18
CA ASP A 28 -26.37 16.94 -18.93
C ASP A 28 -27.07 16.40 -17.66
N ASP A 29 -26.69 15.19 -17.21
CA ASP A 29 -27.26 14.52 -16.05
C ASP A 29 -26.41 14.65 -14.79
N LEU A 30 -25.09 14.78 -14.95
CA LEU A 30 -24.14 14.75 -13.84
C LEU A 30 -22.99 15.73 -14.08
N GLU A 31 -22.88 16.75 -13.25
CA GLU A 31 -21.70 17.60 -13.12
C GLU A 31 -20.73 16.95 -12.14
N ILE A 32 -19.43 16.86 -12.49
CA ILE A 32 -18.42 16.23 -11.62
C ILE A 32 -17.27 17.22 -11.37
N VAL A 33 -17.03 17.50 -10.09
CA VAL A 33 -15.91 18.31 -9.62
C VAL A 33 -15.07 17.52 -8.65
N ALA A 34 -13.77 17.43 -8.88
CA ALA A 34 -12.82 16.77 -7.98
C ALA A 34 -11.84 17.82 -7.42
N PHE A 35 -11.69 17.82 -6.09
CA PHE A 35 -10.75 18.69 -5.38
C PHE A 35 -9.52 17.90 -4.95
N GLU A 36 -8.35 18.40 -5.33
CA GLU A 36 -7.05 17.84 -4.96
C GLU A 36 -6.14 18.94 -4.38
N ARG A 37 -5.62 18.68 -3.17
CA ARG A 37 -4.74 19.65 -2.48
C ARG A 37 -3.33 19.69 -3.04
N GLY A 38 -2.87 18.60 -3.65
CA GLY A 38 -1.53 18.46 -4.24
C GLY A 38 -1.43 19.09 -5.62
N HIS A 39 -0.23 19.01 -6.19
CA HIS A 39 0.06 19.48 -7.53
C HIS A 39 -0.29 18.48 -8.63
N PHE A 40 -0.62 17.24 -8.28
CA PHE A 40 -0.80 16.15 -9.24
C PHE A 40 -2.09 15.38 -8.98
N THR A 41 -2.65 14.84 -10.04
CA THR A 41 -3.80 13.93 -10.03
C THR A 41 -3.43 12.66 -10.78
N SER A 42 -4.05 11.53 -10.39
CA SER A 42 -3.96 10.26 -11.15
C SER A 42 -2.53 9.83 -11.50
N TYR A 43 -1.69 9.64 -10.50
CA TYR A 43 -0.30 9.23 -10.68
C TYR A 43 0.01 7.91 -9.97
N SER A 44 1.16 7.30 -10.34
CA SER A 44 1.64 6.04 -9.79
C SER A 44 2.52 6.29 -8.56
N ALA A 45 1.94 6.40 -7.36
CA ALA A 45 2.70 6.63 -6.12
C ALA A 45 3.75 5.52 -5.88
N CYS A 46 3.45 4.26 -6.23
CA CYS A 46 4.41 3.15 -6.14
C CYS A 46 5.61 3.30 -7.10
N GLY A 47 5.57 4.22 -8.04
CA GLY A 47 6.68 4.55 -8.93
C GLY A 47 7.71 5.51 -8.33
N ILE A 48 7.37 6.18 -7.22
CA ILE A 48 8.21 7.22 -6.61
C ILE A 48 9.61 6.69 -6.20
N PRO A 49 9.76 5.56 -5.51
CA PRO A 49 11.09 5.01 -5.20
C PRO A 49 11.95 4.74 -6.44
N TYR A 50 11.34 4.25 -7.52
CA TYR A 50 12.02 4.00 -8.79
C TYR A 50 12.43 5.29 -9.53
N TRP A 51 11.66 6.35 -9.35
CA TRP A 51 12.02 7.68 -9.86
C TRP A 51 13.15 8.31 -9.01
N ILE A 52 13.10 8.17 -7.69
CA ILE A 52 14.16 8.63 -6.79
C ILE A 52 15.48 7.93 -7.12
N SER A 53 15.48 6.62 -7.32
CA SER A 53 16.66 5.84 -7.68
C SER A 53 17.21 6.15 -9.10
N GLY A 54 16.38 6.74 -9.96
CA GLY A 54 16.71 7.03 -11.37
C GLY A 54 16.44 5.87 -12.34
N VAL A 55 15.79 4.79 -11.91
CA VAL A 55 15.27 3.74 -12.79
C VAL A 55 14.18 4.31 -13.71
N VAL A 56 13.21 5.03 -13.14
CA VAL A 56 12.30 5.89 -13.88
C VAL A 56 12.99 7.24 -14.06
N LYS A 57 13.19 7.65 -15.31
CA LYS A 57 14.01 8.83 -15.64
C LYS A 57 13.26 10.13 -15.43
N ASP A 58 11.99 10.15 -15.81
CA ASP A 58 11.16 11.35 -15.81
C ASP A 58 9.96 11.17 -14.89
N ARG A 59 9.71 12.18 -14.04
CA ARG A 59 8.56 12.25 -13.15
C ARG A 59 7.24 12.11 -13.92
N ASP A 60 7.17 12.71 -15.09
CA ASP A 60 5.92 12.77 -15.87
C ASP A 60 5.50 11.37 -16.37
N GLN A 61 6.44 10.40 -16.43
CA GLN A 61 6.11 8.98 -16.68
C GLN A 61 5.26 8.35 -15.57
N LEU A 62 5.23 8.94 -14.38
CA LEU A 62 4.40 8.48 -13.27
C LEU A 62 2.98 9.03 -13.34
N ILE A 63 2.72 10.10 -14.11
CA ILE A 63 1.41 10.72 -14.24
C ILE A 63 0.60 9.96 -15.29
N ALA A 64 -0.46 9.29 -14.84
CA ALA A 64 -1.32 8.52 -15.74
C ALA A 64 -2.28 9.43 -16.53
N ARG A 65 -2.77 10.50 -15.91
CA ARG A 65 -3.62 11.52 -16.54
C ARG A 65 -3.48 12.84 -15.82
N ASP A 66 -3.50 13.90 -16.58
CA ASP A 66 -3.51 15.29 -16.10
C ASP A 66 -4.94 15.87 -16.03
N PRO A 67 -5.13 17.05 -15.42
CA PRO A 67 -6.44 17.70 -15.35
C PRO A 67 -7.04 18.06 -16.71
N ALA A 68 -6.21 18.36 -17.72
CA ALA A 68 -6.66 18.68 -19.07
C ALA A 68 -7.32 17.43 -19.70
N THR A 69 -6.67 16.29 -19.63
CA THR A 69 -7.23 15.01 -20.09
C THR A 69 -8.58 14.70 -19.43
N PHE A 70 -8.70 14.92 -18.11
CA PHE A 70 -9.97 14.70 -17.42
C PHE A 70 -11.08 15.64 -17.87
N ARG A 71 -10.76 16.89 -18.12
CA ARG A 71 -11.71 17.90 -18.62
C ARG A 71 -12.13 17.60 -20.06
N ASP A 72 -11.15 17.39 -20.94
CA ASP A 72 -11.38 17.34 -22.38
C ASP A 72 -12.02 16.01 -22.81
N ASP A 73 -11.53 14.87 -22.26
CA ASP A 73 -12.00 13.54 -22.62
C ASP A 73 -13.20 13.06 -21.78
N PHE A 74 -13.30 13.52 -20.51
CA PHE A 74 -14.28 12.99 -19.56
C PHE A 74 -15.23 14.05 -19.02
N ASP A 75 -15.06 15.33 -19.32
CA ASP A 75 -15.87 16.42 -18.76
C ASP A 75 -15.92 16.33 -17.20
N ILE A 76 -14.76 16.18 -16.60
CA ILE A 76 -14.55 16.17 -15.15
C ILE A 76 -13.67 17.38 -14.81
N ASP A 77 -14.18 18.27 -13.97
CA ASP A 77 -13.45 19.44 -13.48
C ASP A 77 -12.55 19.01 -12.31
N VAL A 78 -11.25 18.80 -12.59
CA VAL A 78 -10.25 18.49 -11.57
C VAL A 78 -9.53 19.76 -11.17
N ARG A 79 -9.73 20.18 -9.92
CA ARG A 79 -9.12 21.38 -9.34
C ARG A 79 -7.97 20.99 -8.43
N LEU A 80 -6.76 21.17 -8.91
CA LEU A 80 -5.53 21.00 -8.13
C LEU A 80 -5.32 22.21 -7.20
N ARG A 81 -4.46 22.05 -6.19
CA ARG A 81 -4.14 23.07 -5.20
C ARG A 81 -5.39 23.62 -4.49
N THR A 82 -6.39 22.74 -4.35
CA THR A 82 -7.68 23.09 -3.78
C THR A 82 -8.06 22.05 -2.72
N GLU A 83 -8.10 22.46 -1.46
CA GLU A 83 -8.31 21.58 -0.32
C GLU A 83 -9.72 21.73 0.26
N VAL A 84 -10.43 20.62 0.42
CA VAL A 84 -11.66 20.60 1.21
C VAL A 84 -11.31 20.56 2.68
N THR A 85 -11.70 21.61 3.40
CA THR A 85 -11.40 21.81 4.83
C THR A 85 -12.61 21.61 5.75
N GLY A 86 -13.84 21.53 5.20
CA GLY A 86 -15.06 21.30 5.95
C GLY A 86 -16.11 20.59 5.12
N ILE A 87 -16.96 19.79 5.77
CA ILE A 87 -18.14 19.13 5.19
C ILE A 87 -19.35 19.42 6.07
N ASP A 88 -20.35 20.08 5.53
CA ASP A 88 -21.67 20.24 6.16
C ASP A 88 -22.66 19.31 5.49
N LEU A 89 -22.93 18.16 6.14
CA LEU A 89 -23.86 17.16 5.64
C LEU A 89 -25.31 17.64 5.64
N SER A 90 -25.65 18.56 6.56
CA SER A 90 -27.01 19.08 6.70
C SER A 90 -27.36 20.05 5.56
N ARG A 91 -26.38 20.88 5.18
CA ARG A 91 -26.49 21.84 4.06
C ARG A 91 -26.13 21.24 2.73
N ARG A 92 -25.48 20.04 2.75
CA ARG A 92 -24.89 19.38 1.58
C ARG A 92 -23.88 20.31 0.88
N GLU A 93 -22.95 20.84 1.67
CA GLU A 93 -21.92 21.76 1.21
C GLU A 93 -20.53 21.29 1.71
N VAL A 94 -19.51 21.56 0.91
CA VAL A 94 -18.11 21.46 1.32
C VAL A 94 -17.53 22.86 1.39
N LEU A 95 -16.68 23.11 2.41
CA LEU A 95 -15.86 24.30 2.49
C LEU A 95 -14.53 24.00 1.81
N VAL A 96 -14.19 24.79 0.84
CA VAL A 96 -13.00 24.59 0.00
C VAL A 96 -12.04 25.78 0.19
N ARG A 97 -10.76 25.48 0.31
CA ARG A 97 -9.67 26.45 0.41
C ARG A 97 -8.78 26.37 -0.84
N ASP A 98 -8.52 27.51 -1.46
CA ASP A 98 -7.43 27.65 -2.42
C ASP A 98 -6.10 27.66 -1.65
N VAL A 99 -5.25 26.68 -1.92
CA VAL A 99 -3.98 26.50 -1.18
C VAL A 99 -2.97 27.62 -1.51
N ASP A 100 -2.98 28.13 -2.72
CA ASP A 100 -2.04 29.15 -3.21
C ASP A 100 -2.55 30.56 -2.92
N GLY A 101 -3.83 30.82 -3.16
CA GLY A 101 -4.44 32.14 -2.98
C GLY A 101 -5.03 32.39 -1.60
N GLY A 102 -5.18 31.35 -0.75
CA GLY A 102 -5.74 31.45 0.60
C GLY A 102 -7.23 31.78 0.67
N GLY A 103 -7.93 31.91 -0.45
CA GLY A 103 -9.36 32.13 -0.52
C GLY A 103 -10.17 30.91 -0.10
N GLN A 104 -11.36 31.14 0.50
CA GLN A 104 -12.29 30.07 0.83
C GLN A 104 -13.64 30.30 0.18
N PHE A 105 -14.31 29.21 -0.22
CA PHE A 105 -15.62 29.23 -0.81
C PHE A 105 -16.39 27.95 -0.50
N HIS A 106 -17.72 27.99 -0.61
CA HIS A 106 -18.60 26.84 -0.44
C HIS A 106 -19.01 26.26 -1.78
N GLU A 107 -19.04 24.93 -1.87
CA GLU A 107 -19.56 24.19 -3.01
C GLU A 107 -20.63 23.21 -2.57
N ARG A 108 -21.77 23.21 -3.26
CA ARG A 108 -22.90 22.29 -2.99
C ARG A 108 -22.67 20.94 -3.67
N PHE A 109 -23.18 19.88 -3.07
CA PHE A 109 -23.21 18.55 -3.66
C PHE A 109 -24.59 17.89 -3.55
N ASP A 110 -24.94 17.08 -4.55
CA ASP A 110 -26.01 16.09 -4.47
C ASP A 110 -25.48 14.73 -4.06
N THR A 111 -24.24 14.44 -4.45
CA THR A 111 -23.52 13.22 -4.11
C THR A 111 -22.09 13.57 -3.73
N LEU A 112 -21.56 12.93 -2.69
CA LEU A 112 -20.20 13.13 -2.19
C LEU A 112 -19.39 11.83 -2.23
N VAL A 113 -18.19 11.90 -2.77
CA VAL A 113 -17.18 10.82 -2.68
C VAL A 113 -16.02 11.29 -1.84
N TYR A 114 -15.76 10.61 -0.73
CA TYR A 114 -14.62 10.82 0.13
C TYR A 114 -13.49 9.85 -0.27
N ALA A 115 -12.38 10.36 -0.78
CA ALA A 115 -11.28 9.58 -1.34
C ALA A 115 -9.90 10.20 -1.02
N THR A 116 -9.73 10.69 0.20
CA THR A 116 -8.55 11.45 0.66
C THR A 116 -7.31 10.59 0.91
N GLY A 117 -7.41 9.28 0.72
CA GLY A 117 -6.29 8.35 0.87
C GLY A 117 -5.81 8.19 2.32
N ALA A 118 -4.50 8.11 2.49
CA ALA A 118 -3.83 7.96 3.78
C ALA A 118 -2.78 9.06 3.96
N VAL A 119 -2.29 9.20 5.18
CA VAL A 119 -1.18 10.10 5.53
C VAL A 119 -0.06 9.31 6.21
N PRO A 120 1.22 9.66 5.99
CA PRO A 120 2.33 9.02 6.65
C PRO A 120 2.20 9.11 8.17
N VAL A 121 2.61 8.06 8.87
CA VAL A 121 2.81 8.12 10.30
C VAL A 121 4.07 8.96 10.56
N ARG A 122 3.90 10.06 11.30
CA ARG A 122 4.97 10.94 11.68
C ARG A 122 4.99 11.05 13.21
N PRO A 123 6.06 10.60 13.87
CA PRO A 123 6.21 10.73 15.32
C PRO A 123 6.42 12.19 15.74
N ASP A 124 6.11 12.53 16.97
CA ASP A 124 6.26 13.89 17.51
C ASP A 124 7.71 14.39 17.45
N TRP A 125 8.69 13.48 17.51
CA TRP A 125 10.11 13.82 17.40
C TRP A 125 10.57 14.13 15.95
N ALA A 126 9.76 13.82 14.94
CA ALA A 126 10.05 14.10 13.53
C ALA A 126 9.33 15.38 13.08
N ASP A 127 9.74 16.52 13.64
CA ASP A 127 9.17 17.82 13.31
C ASP A 127 9.37 18.17 11.83
N ASP A 128 8.37 18.80 11.21
CA ASP A 128 8.42 19.30 9.83
C ASP A 128 9.40 20.47 9.64
N THR A 129 9.87 21.06 10.75
CA THR A 129 10.80 22.20 10.74
C THR A 129 12.24 21.80 10.48
N VAL A 130 12.62 20.54 10.72
CA VAL A 130 13.98 20.05 10.50
C VAL A 130 14.17 19.64 9.05
N ALA A 131 15.00 20.38 8.33
CA ALA A 131 15.30 20.09 6.94
C ALA A 131 16.11 18.77 6.82
N GLY A 132 15.78 17.97 5.80
CA GLY A 132 16.41 16.66 5.57
C GLY A 132 15.64 15.48 6.16
N VAL A 133 14.44 15.69 6.70
CA VAL A 133 13.54 14.64 7.21
C VAL A 133 12.31 14.52 6.31
N PHE A 134 12.13 13.37 5.69
CA PHE A 134 11.09 13.15 4.67
C PHE A 134 10.13 12.02 5.08
N GLY A 135 8.83 12.26 5.01
CA GLY A 135 7.82 11.22 4.81
C GLY A 135 7.69 10.89 3.32
N MET A 136 7.02 9.79 2.97
CA MET A 136 6.81 9.42 1.57
C MET A 136 5.40 8.94 1.35
N GLN A 137 4.60 9.74 0.66
CA GLN A 137 3.22 9.41 0.30
C GLN A 137 2.83 9.99 -1.07
N THR A 138 3.25 11.20 -1.37
CA THR A 138 2.85 11.94 -2.54
C THR A 138 4.00 12.12 -3.52
N LEU A 139 3.66 12.47 -4.77
CA LEU A 139 4.68 12.81 -5.76
C LEU A 139 5.44 14.09 -5.40
N ASP A 140 4.80 14.99 -4.65
CA ASP A 140 5.44 16.18 -4.08
C ASP A 140 6.52 15.81 -3.04
N ASP A 141 6.26 14.80 -2.18
CA ASP A 141 7.26 14.29 -1.23
C ASP A 141 8.48 13.70 -1.98
N GLY A 142 8.20 12.95 -3.04
CA GLY A 142 9.25 12.40 -3.90
C GLY A 142 10.09 13.48 -4.58
N ALA A 143 9.47 14.58 -5.03
CA ALA A 143 10.14 15.71 -5.62
C ALA A 143 11.05 16.42 -4.60
N ALA A 144 10.55 16.65 -3.39
CA ALA A 144 11.31 17.28 -2.31
C ALA A 144 12.53 16.42 -1.90
N LEU A 145 12.36 15.10 -1.74
CA LEU A 145 13.47 14.22 -1.45
C LEU A 145 14.51 14.23 -2.58
N ARG A 146 14.07 14.17 -3.82
CA ARG A 146 14.97 14.18 -4.98
C ARG A 146 15.76 15.49 -5.09
N GLU A 147 15.11 16.62 -4.89
CA GLU A 147 15.77 17.93 -4.83
C GLU A 147 16.85 17.97 -3.74
N TRP A 148 16.54 17.44 -2.55
CA TRP A 148 17.50 17.33 -1.45
C TRP A 148 18.71 16.46 -1.80
N LEU A 149 18.50 15.33 -2.47
CA LEU A 149 19.56 14.40 -2.88
C LEU A 149 20.46 14.97 -3.99
N ASP A 150 19.93 15.91 -4.79
CA ASP A 150 20.66 16.57 -5.89
C ASP A 150 21.30 17.92 -5.48
N ALA A 151 20.96 18.43 -4.26
CA ALA A 151 21.50 19.69 -3.72
C ALA A 151 22.95 19.58 -3.28
N GLU A 152 23.68 20.71 -3.29
CA GLU A 152 25.05 20.80 -2.75
C GLU A 152 25.04 21.40 -1.33
N PRO A 153 25.82 20.90 -0.36
CA PRO A 153 26.64 19.67 -0.47
C PRO A 153 25.75 18.43 -0.56
N ARG A 154 26.14 17.48 -1.36
CA ARG A 154 25.38 16.22 -1.50
C ARG A 154 25.37 15.42 -0.20
N PRO A 155 24.21 14.87 0.18
CA PRO A 155 24.12 13.96 1.33
C PRO A 155 24.91 12.66 1.04
N GLU A 156 25.62 12.15 2.05
CA GLU A 156 26.40 10.92 1.96
C GLU A 156 25.76 9.79 2.77
N ARG A 157 25.02 10.12 3.84
CA ARG A 157 24.50 9.15 4.81
C ARG A 157 22.99 9.29 4.91
N ALA A 158 22.31 8.18 4.73
CA ALA A 158 20.87 8.10 4.87
C ALA A 158 20.48 7.16 6.02
N VAL A 159 19.50 7.58 6.82
CA VAL A 159 18.82 6.71 7.77
C VAL A 159 17.37 6.55 7.34
N VAL A 160 16.96 5.30 7.13
CA VAL A 160 15.57 4.93 6.89
C VAL A 160 14.99 4.37 8.18
N VAL A 161 13.96 5.02 8.71
CA VAL A 161 13.28 4.63 9.94
C VAL A 161 12.00 3.88 9.61
N GLY A 162 11.99 2.57 9.92
CA GLY A 162 10.92 1.63 9.58
C GLY A 162 11.21 0.78 8.34
N GLY A 163 11.14 -0.53 8.51
CA GLY A 163 11.42 -1.55 7.50
C GLY A 163 10.18 -2.11 6.78
N GLY A 164 9.10 -1.32 6.64
CA GLY A 164 7.93 -1.68 5.82
C GLY A 164 8.21 -1.56 4.32
N TYR A 165 7.20 -1.77 3.47
CA TYR A 165 7.33 -1.67 2.00
C TYR A 165 8.01 -0.39 1.54
N ILE A 166 7.52 0.76 1.98
CA ILE A 166 8.06 2.07 1.60
C ILE A 166 9.52 2.21 2.08
N GLY A 167 9.80 1.80 3.31
CA GLY A 167 11.15 1.89 3.87
C GLY A 167 12.17 1.05 3.12
N VAL A 168 11.86 -0.20 2.78
CA VAL A 168 12.81 -1.07 2.07
C VAL A 168 13.02 -0.63 0.62
N GLU A 169 11.97 -0.16 -0.07
CA GLU A 169 12.08 0.37 -1.43
C GLU A 169 12.89 1.67 -1.48
N LEU A 170 12.72 2.54 -0.47
CA LEU A 170 13.53 3.77 -0.36
C LEU A 170 14.97 3.49 0.07
N ALA A 171 15.20 2.51 0.95
CA ALA A 171 16.56 2.09 1.28
C ALA A 171 17.32 1.59 0.03
N GLU A 172 16.66 0.79 -0.83
CA GLU A 172 17.21 0.39 -2.13
C GLU A 172 17.46 1.60 -3.04
N ALA A 173 16.50 2.52 -3.13
CA ALA A 173 16.64 3.71 -3.95
C ALA A 173 17.83 4.58 -3.52
N LEU A 174 18.03 4.76 -2.21
CA LEU A 174 19.11 5.58 -1.65
C LEU A 174 20.49 4.94 -1.84
N ILE A 175 20.62 3.59 -1.71
CA ILE A 175 21.89 2.93 -1.98
C ILE A 175 22.24 2.97 -3.48
N GLN A 176 21.25 2.90 -4.37
CA GLN A 176 21.42 3.09 -5.81
C GLN A 176 21.87 4.53 -6.17
N ARG A 177 21.56 5.50 -5.31
CA ARG A 177 22.03 6.89 -5.40
C ARG A 177 23.43 7.08 -4.82
N GLY A 178 24.06 6.02 -4.27
CA GLY A 178 25.41 6.02 -3.75
C GLY A 178 25.55 6.47 -2.29
N LEU A 179 24.47 6.55 -1.52
CA LEU A 179 24.54 6.88 -0.10
C LEU A 179 24.90 5.65 0.74
N ALA A 180 25.56 5.87 1.88
CA ALA A 180 25.65 4.89 2.95
C ALA A 180 24.30 4.83 3.68
N VAL A 181 23.62 3.69 3.61
CA VAL A 181 22.24 3.54 4.12
C VAL A 181 22.20 2.68 5.37
N THR A 182 21.62 3.22 6.45
CA THR A 182 21.21 2.46 7.63
C THR A 182 19.70 2.37 7.67
N LEU A 183 19.15 1.15 7.73
CA LEU A 183 17.72 0.91 7.95
C LEU A 183 17.51 0.51 9.42
N MET A 184 16.67 1.26 10.13
CA MET A 184 16.31 1.00 11.52
C MET A 184 14.87 0.49 11.61
N GLU A 185 14.70 -0.69 12.21
CA GLU A 185 13.41 -1.32 12.44
C GLU A 185 13.22 -1.61 13.92
N GLN A 186 12.09 -1.20 14.49
CA GLN A 186 11.75 -1.47 15.89
C GLN A 186 11.44 -2.96 16.13
N GLY A 187 10.86 -3.63 15.14
CA GLY A 187 10.56 -5.06 15.19
C GLY A 187 11.81 -5.94 15.09
N GLU A 188 11.63 -7.24 15.27
CA GLU A 188 12.70 -8.24 15.18
C GLU A 188 13.28 -8.35 13.77
N GLN A 189 12.47 -8.07 12.74
CA GLN A 189 12.84 -8.15 11.33
C GLN A 189 12.14 -7.05 10.53
N PRO A 190 12.74 -6.56 9.43
CA PRO A 190 12.03 -5.73 8.47
C PRO A 190 10.93 -6.54 7.78
N MET A 191 10.09 -5.86 7.00
CA MET A 191 8.95 -6.49 6.34
C MET A 191 7.98 -7.13 7.32
N SER A 192 7.59 -6.40 8.39
CA SER A 192 6.63 -6.87 9.41
C SER A 192 5.26 -7.28 8.83
N THR A 193 5.06 -7.15 7.52
CA THR A 193 3.91 -7.63 6.75
C THR A 193 4.00 -9.11 6.37
N VAL A 194 5.15 -9.76 6.55
CA VAL A 194 5.37 -11.20 6.51
C VAL A 194 5.75 -11.70 7.90
N ASP A 195 5.84 -13.01 8.08
CA ASP A 195 6.30 -13.60 9.35
C ASP A 195 7.81 -13.38 9.53
N PRO A 196 8.34 -13.42 10.77
CA PRO A 196 9.73 -13.07 11.06
C PRO A 196 10.77 -13.92 10.30
N ASP A 197 10.51 -15.20 10.11
CA ASP A 197 11.36 -16.12 9.35
C ASP A 197 11.49 -15.72 7.87
N MET A 198 10.39 -15.25 7.28
CA MET A 198 10.39 -14.74 5.90
C MET A 198 10.98 -13.32 5.81
N GLY A 199 10.78 -12.50 6.85
CA GLY A 199 11.39 -11.16 6.96
C GLY A 199 12.92 -11.22 7.09
N ALA A 200 13.45 -12.25 7.73
CA ALA A 200 14.90 -12.47 7.84
C ALA A 200 15.56 -12.63 6.47
N LEU A 201 14.92 -13.32 5.53
CA LEU A 201 15.43 -13.47 4.15
C LEU A 201 15.53 -12.12 3.43
N ALA A 202 14.57 -11.21 3.68
CA ALA A 202 14.64 -9.86 3.14
C ALA A 202 15.75 -9.02 3.78
N ALA A 203 15.96 -9.16 5.10
CA ALA A 203 17.06 -8.51 5.81
C ALA A 203 18.43 -8.94 5.26
N ASP A 204 18.62 -10.22 5.02
CA ASP A 204 19.86 -10.77 4.47
C ASP A 204 20.14 -10.26 3.03
N ALA A 205 19.09 -10.12 2.22
CA ALA A 205 19.20 -9.51 0.90
C ALA A 205 19.70 -8.05 0.98
N MET A 206 19.15 -7.26 1.91
CA MET A 206 19.57 -5.87 2.11
C MET A 206 21.02 -5.79 2.59
N ARG A 207 21.43 -6.62 3.55
CA ARG A 207 22.82 -6.68 4.03
C ARG A 207 23.81 -7.03 2.92
N THR A 208 23.40 -7.93 2.01
CA THR A 208 24.25 -8.35 0.88
C THR A 208 24.61 -7.20 -0.07
N VAL A 209 23.74 -6.20 -0.21
CA VAL A 209 24.02 -5.01 -1.04
C VAL A 209 24.60 -3.83 -0.24
N GLY A 210 24.92 -4.03 1.05
CA GLY A 210 25.61 -3.04 1.87
C GLY A 210 24.70 -2.12 2.67
N ILE A 211 23.40 -2.43 2.80
CA ILE A 211 22.51 -1.71 3.72
C ILE A 211 22.77 -2.21 5.15
N ASP A 212 23.07 -1.30 6.07
CA ASP A 212 23.20 -1.59 7.49
C ASP A 212 21.81 -1.77 8.11
N VAL A 213 21.36 -3.01 8.24
CA VAL A 213 20.02 -3.35 8.78
C VAL A 213 20.12 -3.57 10.28
N ARG A 214 19.53 -2.65 11.05
CA ARG A 214 19.47 -2.68 12.51
C ARG A 214 18.02 -2.95 12.95
N THR A 215 17.80 -4.08 13.60
CA THR A 215 16.49 -4.49 14.11
C THR A 215 16.43 -4.40 15.64
N GLY A 216 15.23 -4.35 16.22
CA GLY A 216 15.04 -4.12 17.65
C GLY A 216 15.45 -2.72 18.11
N ILE A 217 15.53 -1.75 17.19
CA ILE A 217 16.00 -0.38 17.48
C ILE A 217 14.84 0.60 17.41
N GLU A 218 14.56 1.22 18.53
CA GLU A 218 13.63 2.34 18.61
C GLU A 218 14.37 3.65 18.35
N VAL A 219 13.86 4.45 17.42
CA VAL A 219 14.28 5.82 17.18
C VAL A 219 13.45 6.74 18.06
N THR A 220 14.10 7.56 18.86
CA THR A 220 13.46 8.43 19.86
C THR A 220 13.59 9.91 19.57
N GLY A 221 14.39 10.29 18.57
CA GLY A 221 14.61 11.70 18.26
C GLY A 221 15.52 11.93 17.06
N ILE A 222 15.74 13.20 16.79
CA ILE A 222 16.66 13.71 15.78
C ILE A 222 17.57 14.74 16.44
N GLU A 223 18.87 14.70 16.15
CA GLU A 223 19.80 15.79 16.41
C GLU A 223 19.84 16.72 15.20
N GLU A 224 19.71 18.00 15.45
CA GLU A 224 19.74 19.06 14.47
C GLU A 224 21.03 19.87 14.55
N ARG A 225 21.52 20.33 13.42
CA ARG A 225 22.58 21.33 13.34
C ARG A 225 22.24 22.33 12.22
N ASP A 226 22.16 23.60 12.58
CA ASP A 226 21.86 24.69 11.63
C ASP A 226 20.55 24.49 10.84
N GLY A 227 19.48 24.00 11.48
CA GLY A 227 18.18 23.73 10.86
C GLY A 227 18.12 22.46 10.00
N ARG A 228 19.17 21.63 10.00
CA ARG A 228 19.26 20.40 9.20
C ARG A 228 19.49 19.20 10.09
N VAL A 229 18.99 18.04 9.67
CA VAL A 229 19.26 16.78 10.37
C VAL A 229 20.77 16.49 10.38
N ALA A 230 21.29 16.09 11.53
CA ALA A 230 22.68 15.69 11.73
C ALA A 230 22.82 14.25 12.22
N ALA A 231 21.87 13.75 13.00
CA ALA A 231 21.82 12.36 13.45
C ALA A 231 20.40 11.94 13.83
N VAL A 232 20.17 10.62 13.84
CA VAL A 232 18.99 9.98 14.42
C VAL A 232 19.37 9.46 15.81
N VAL A 233 18.54 9.73 16.82
CA VAL A 233 18.80 9.35 18.21
C VAL A 233 18.18 8.00 18.53
N THR A 234 18.98 7.12 19.13
CA THR A 234 18.55 5.81 19.64
C THR A 234 19.05 5.58 21.06
N ALA A 235 18.56 4.55 21.75
CA ALA A 235 19.06 4.17 23.08
C ALA A 235 20.58 3.81 23.08
N ALA A 236 21.13 3.37 21.93
CA ALA A 236 22.54 3.06 21.76
C ALA A 236 23.40 4.29 21.40
N GLY A 237 22.79 5.46 21.31
CA GLY A 237 23.43 6.73 20.93
C GLY A 237 22.99 7.23 19.55
N PRO A 238 23.52 8.40 19.14
CA PRO A 238 23.18 9.02 17.85
C PRO A 238 23.84 8.28 16.68
N VAL A 239 23.08 8.17 15.59
CA VAL A 239 23.54 7.64 14.31
C VAL A 239 23.56 8.77 13.28
N PRO A 240 24.73 9.16 12.76
CA PRO A 240 24.87 10.29 11.84
C PRO A 240 24.02 10.11 10.58
N ALA A 241 23.34 11.17 10.18
CA ALA A 241 22.49 11.20 8.98
C ALA A 241 22.48 12.59 8.34
N ASP A 242 22.58 12.63 7.02
CA ASP A 242 22.42 13.83 6.21
C ASP A 242 21.00 13.88 5.59
N VAL A 243 20.32 12.73 5.58
CA VAL A 243 18.91 12.59 5.19
C VAL A 243 18.25 11.48 6.01
N VAL A 244 17.02 11.71 6.45
CA VAL A 244 16.19 10.74 7.16
C VAL A 244 14.90 10.52 6.39
N VAL A 245 14.56 9.26 6.15
CA VAL A 245 13.29 8.88 5.51
C VAL A 245 12.43 8.08 6.48
N LEU A 246 11.19 8.52 6.67
CA LEU A 246 10.23 7.91 7.58
C LEU A 246 9.42 6.85 6.83
N GLY A 247 9.78 5.58 6.99
CA GLY A 247 9.07 4.41 6.48
C GLY A 247 8.12 3.77 7.50
N LEU A 248 7.52 4.57 8.38
CA LEU A 248 6.73 4.13 9.54
C LEU A 248 5.30 3.69 9.22
N GLY A 249 4.98 3.58 7.94
CA GLY A 249 3.63 3.24 7.46
C GLY A 249 2.73 4.46 7.37
N VAL A 250 1.45 4.19 7.13
CA VAL A 250 0.43 5.20 6.88
C VAL A 250 -0.81 4.93 7.73
N ARG A 251 -1.58 5.98 8.00
CA ARG A 251 -2.91 5.90 8.64
C ARG A 251 -3.97 6.52 7.74
N PRO A 252 -5.24 6.07 7.83
CA PRO A 252 -6.32 6.65 7.05
C PRO A 252 -6.42 8.17 7.25
N ASN A 253 -6.58 8.91 6.16
CA ASN A 253 -6.78 10.36 6.22
C ASN A 253 -8.25 10.68 6.47
N THR A 254 -8.70 10.57 7.72
CA THR A 254 -10.11 10.64 8.13
C THR A 254 -10.44 11.78 9.11
N ALA A 255 -9.50 12.68 9.36
CA ALA A 255 -9.74 13.81 10.28
C ALA A 255 -10.97 14.64 9.86
N LEU A 256 -11.07 14.99 8.57
CA LEU A 256 -12.20 15.72 8.01
C LEU A 256 -13.50 14.90 8.08
N ALA A 257 -13.43 13.59 7.82
CA ALA A 257 -14.57 12.69 7.92
C ALA A 257 -15.10 12.60 9.35
N GLY A 258 -14.22 12.45 10.34
CA GLY A 258 -14.57 12.44 11.76
C GLY A 258 -15.21 13.75 12.22
N ALA A 259 -14.65 14.88 11.80
CA ALA A 259 -15.20 16.21 12.10
C ALA A 259 -16.62 16.40 11.48
N ALA A 260 -16.88 15.79 10.34
CA ALA A 260 -18.19 15.79 9.68
C ALA A 260 -19.18 14.75 10.28
N GLY A 261 -18.76 13.94 11.25
CA GLY A 261 -19.59 12.91 11.87
C GLY A 261 -19.76 11.62 11.06
N LEU A 262 -18.89 11.37 10.07
CA LEU A 262 -18.90 10.10 9.35
C LEU A 262 -18.40 8.95 10.26
N PRO A 263 -19.04 7.76 10.21
CA PRO A 263 -18.67 6.65 11.07
C PRO A 263 -17.28 6.10 10.74
N LEU A 264 -16.41 6.08 11.72
CA LEU A 264 -15.09 5.46 11.64
C LEU A 264 -15.09 4.08 12.30
N GLY A 265 -14.23 3.19 11.81
CA GLY A 265 -14.03 1.87 12.39
C GLY A 265 -12.78 1.77 13.26
N PRO A 266 -12.49 0.57 13.81
CA PRO A 266 -11.37 0.36 14.74
C PRO A 266 -9.99 0.69 14.17
N SER A 267 -9.79 0.58 12.86
CA SER A 267 -8.52 0.96 12.20
C SER A 267 -8.42 2.46 11.92
N GLY A 268 -9.42 3.25 12.28
CA GLY A 268 -9.51 4.68 11.96
C GLY A 268 -10.00 4.98 10.54
N GLY A 269 -10.27 3.98 9.72
CA GLY A 269 -10.84 4.13 8.38
C GLY A 269 -12.35 4.38 8.43
N ILE A 270 -12.89 5.03 7.38
CA ILE A 270 -14.33 5.23 7.24
C ILE A 270 -15.00 3.87 7.05
N ARG A 271 -16.08 3.62 7.80
CA ARG A 271 -16.90 2.42 7.60
C ARG A 271 -17.75 2.57 6.35
N VAL A 272 -17.72 1.53 5.50
CA VAL A 272 -18.53 1.48 4.29
C VAL A 272 -19.25 0.15 4.16
N ASP A 273 -20.39 0.15 3.46
CA ASP A 273 -21.07 -1.09 3.08
C ASP A 273 -20.35 -1.74 1.86
N ARG A 274 -20.79 -2.92 1.44
CA ARG A 274 -20.21 -3.60 0.26
C ARG A 274 -20.39 -2.82 -1.05
N ARG A 275 -21.30 -1.85 -1.10
CA ARG A 275 -21.45 -0.94 -2.22
C ARG A 275 -20.56 0.30 -2.11
N MET A 276 -19.75 0.40 -1.05
CA MET A 276 -18.91 1.54 -0.69
C MET A 276 -19.69 2.79 -0.25
N ARG A 277 -20.94 2.63 0.22
CA ARG A 277 -21.69 3.74 0.82
C ARG A 277 -21.34 3.88 2.29
N VAL A 278 -21.36 5.09 2.79
CA VAL A 278 -21.22 5.38 4.22
C VAL A 278 -22.56 5.07 4.92
N PRO A 279 -22.63 4.10 5.84
CA PRO A 279 -23.87 3.73 6.51
C PRO A 279 -24.47 4.88 7.30
N GLY A 280 -25.80 5.08 7.16
CA GLY A 280 -26.52 6.12 7.86
C GLY A 280 -26.39 7.54 7.27
N VAL A 281 -25.59 7.73 6.23
CA VAL A 281 -25.39 9.02 5.57
C VAL A 281 -25.78 8.92 4.10
N PRO A 282 -26.94 9.44 3.70
CA PRO A 282 -27.42 9.35 2.33
C PRO A 282 -26.49 10.05 1.34
N ASP A 283 -26.33 9.46 0.16
CA ASP A 283 -25.57 10.01 -0.98
C ASP A 283 -24.09 10.32 -0.68
N VAL A 284 -23.53 9.71 0.37
CA VAL A 284 -22.11 9.79 0.71
C VAL A 284 -21.45 8.43 0.53
N TRP A 285 -20.35 8.43 -0.19
CA TRP A 285 -19.55 7.28 -0.56
C TRP A 285 -18.11 7.50 -0.10
N ALA A 286 -17.38 6.42 0.18
CA ALA A 286 -15.95 6.53 0.46
C ALA A 286 -15.18 5.37 -0.16
N ALA A 287 -13.93 5.62 -0.58
CA ALA A 287 -13.10 4.62 -1.23
C ALA A 287 -11.60 4.94 -1.12
N GLY A 288 -10.76 3.93 -1.28
CA GLY A 288 -9.31 4.04 -1.21
C GLY A 288 -8.77 3.86 0.19
N ASP A 289 -7.57 4.38 0.43
CA ASP A 289 -6.85 4.12 1.69
C ASP A 289 -7.45 4.83 2.91
N CYS A 290 -8.50 5.63 2.75
CA CYS A 290 -9.25 6.25 3.83
C CYS A 290 -10.36 5.36 4.41
N VAL A 291 -10.63 4.17 3.86
CA VAL A 291 -11.71 3.29 4.32
C VAL A 291 -11.21 2.02 4.99
N GLU A 292 -12.06 1.44 5.84
CA GLU A 292 -11.93 0.05 6.24
C GLU A 292 -12.55 -0.88 5.20
N THR A 293 -11.97 -2.06 5.07
CA THR A 293 -12.47 -3.11 4.17
C THR A 293 -12.51 -4.45 4.87
N LEU A 294 -13.38 -5.36 4.39
CA LEU A 294 -13.48 -6.71 4.92
C LEU A 294 -12.27 -7.56 4.48
N HIS A 295 -11.54 -8.16 5.43
CA HIS A 295 -10.58 -9.20 5.12
C HIS A 295 -11.31 -10.55 4.97
N ARG A 296 -11.26 -11.14 3.78
CA ARG A 296 -12.11 -12.29 3.42
C ARG A 296 -11.78 -13.57 4.19
N VAL A 297 -10.55 -13.74 4.66
CA VAL A 297 -10.13 -14.93 5.41
C VAL A 297 -10.55 -14.80 6.87
N SER A 298 -10.21 -13.71 7.55
CA SER A 298 -10.53 -13.51 8.97
C SER A 298 -11.96 -13.03 9.22
N GLY A 299 -12.63 -12.47 8.22
CA GLY A 299 -13.93 -11.82 8.41
C GLY A 299 -13.87 -10.49 9.15
N MET A 300 -12.68 -10.00 9.47
CA MET A 300 -12.48 -8.77 10.25
C MET A 300 -12.36 -7.54 9.35
N PRO A 301 -12.80 -6.35 9.82
CA PRO A 301 -12.48 -5.10 9.15
C PRO A 301 -10.97 -4.82 9.29
N VAL A 302 -10.34 -4.38 8.18
CA VAL A 302 -8.91 -4.08 8.12
C VAL A 302 -8.64 -2.83 7.31
N HIS A 303 -7.53 -2.17 7.59
CA HIS A 303 -6.96 -1.13 6.75
C HIS A 303 -5.83 -1.73 5.90
N VAL A 304 -6.00 -1.75 4.58
CA VAL A 304 -5.02 -2.27 3.62
C VAL A 304 -4.82 -1.24 2.51
N PRO A 305 -3.89 -0.28 2.69
CA PRO A 305 -3.66 0.83 1.77
C PRO A 305 -2.89 0.34 0.53
N LEU A 306 -3.62 -0.05 -0.51
CA LEU A 306 -3.06 -0.53 -1.78
C LEU A 306 -3.81 0.08 -2.97
N GLY A 307 -3.08 0.62 -3.94
CA GLY A 307 -3.63 1.26 -5.13
C GLY A 307 -4.56 0.34 -5.95
N THR A 308 -4.31 -0.98 -5.95
CA THR A 308 -5.21 -1.97 -6.58
C THR A 308 -6.58 -2.02 -5.92
N HIS A 309 -6.64 -1.87 -4.60
CA HIS A 309 -7.91 -1.79 -3.86
C HIS A 309 -8.60 -0.46 -4.10
N ALA A 310 -7.86 0.64 -4.02
CA ALA A 310 -8.37 1.98 -4.26
C ALA A 310 -9.07 2.11 -5.62
N ASN A 311 -8.43 1.65 -6.68
CA ASN A 311 -9.01 1.65 -8.03
C ASN A 311 -10.28 0.79 -8.14
N LYS A 312 -10.28 -0.43 -7.57
CA LYS A 312 -11.45 -1.32 -7.59
C LYS A 312 -12.61 -0.75 -6.79
N GLN A 313 -12.34 -0.18 -5.62
CA GLN A 313 -13.35 0.48 -4.77
C GLN A 313 -13.93 1.70 -5.47
N GLY A 314 -13.09 2.58 -6.02
CA GLY A 314 -13.53 3.73 -6.80
C GLY A 314 -14.41 3.33 -7.99
N ARG A 315 -14.03 2.26 -8.71
CA ARG A 315 -14.86 1.70 -9.79
C ARG A 315 -16.25 1.26 -9.27
N VAL A 316 -16.32 0.60 -8.11
CA VAL A 316 -17.60 0.21 -7.49
C VAL A 316 -18.44 1.43 -7.16
N VAL A 317 -17.86 2.46 -6.55
CA VAL A 317 -18.52 3.73 -6.27
C VAL A 317 -19.09 4.34 -7.53
N GLY A 318 -18.30 4.51 -8.57
CA GLY A 318 -18.73 5.15 -9.82
C GLY A 318 -19.83 4.37 -10.55
N ILE A 319 -19.80 3.01 -10.52
CA ILE A 319 -20.89 2.18 -11.07
C ILE A 319 -22.20 2.46 -10.32
N ASN A 320 -22.16 2.50 -9.00
CA ASN A 320 -23.34 2.69 -8.17
C ASN A 320 -23.93 4.12 -8.29
N ILE A 321 -23.09 5.15 -8.31
CA ILE A 321 -23.49 6.54 -8.55
C ILE A 321 -24.08 6.69 -9.97
N GLY A 322 -23.51 5.98 -10.93
CA GLY A 322 -23.99 5.96 -12.31
C GLY A 322 -25.28 5.15 -12.55
N GLY A 323 -26.00 4.76 -11.50
CA GLY A 323 -27.27 4.03 -11.60
C GLY A 323 -27.15 2.52 -11.80
N GLY A 324 -25.94 1.96 -11.78
CA GLY A 324 -25.71 0.52 -11.84
C GLY A 324 -25.70 -0.14 -10.46
N TYR A 325 -25.32 -1.42 -10.43
CA TYR A 325 -25.14 -2.17 -9.20
C TYR A 325 -23.78 -2.86 -9.21
N ALA A 326 -22.95 -2.57 -8.20
CA ALA A 326 -21.67 -3.23 -7.97
C ALA A 326 -21.38 -3.34 -6.48
N THR A 327 -20.59 -4.36 -6.11
CA THR A 327 -20.12 -4.55 -4.73
C THR A 327 -18.61 -4.80 -4.72
N PHE A 328 -17.96 -4.36 -3.66
CA PHE A 328 -16.58 -4.70 -3.34
C PHE A 328 -16.59 -5.90 -2.37
N PRO A 329 -16.04 -7.05 -2.75
CA PRO A 329 -16.20 -8.28 -1.95
C PRO A 329 -15.24 -8.37 -0.76
N GLY A 330 -14.40 -7.37 -0.57
CA GLY A 330 -13.29 -7.40 0.40
C GLY A 330 -11.95 -7.78 -0.22
N VAL A 331 -10.97 -8.04 0.62
CA VAL A 331 -9.58 -8.28 0.24
C VAL A 331 -9.02 -9.56 0.87
N VAL A 332 -7.99 -10.12 0.26
CA VAL A 332 -7.12 -11.14 0.88
C VAL A 332 -5.73 -10.56 1.22
N GLY A 333 -5.54 -9.26 1.01
CA GLY A 333 -4.32 -8.56 1.38
C GLY A 333 -3.09 -8.95 0.57
N THR A 334 -3.26 -9.33 -0.70
CA THR A 334 -2.13 -9.68 -1.58
C THR A 334 -1.28 -8.44 -1.85
N ALA A 335 0.01 -8.57 -1.56
CA ALA A 335 1.00 -7.53 -1.80
C ALA A 335 2.33 -8.14 -2.21
N VAL A 336 3.06 -7.42 -3.05
CA VAL A 336 4.39 -7.80 -3.52
C VAL A 336 5.32 -6.60 -3.45
N THR A 337 6.59 -6.86 -3.21
CA THR A 337 7.67 -5.87 -3.35
C THR A 337 8.95 -6.52 -3.82
N LYS A 338 9.89 -5.71 -4.22
CA LYS A 338 11.28 -6.09 -4.46
C LYS A 338 12.16 -5.43 -3.42
N VAL A 339 13.04 -6.21 -2.83
CA VAL A 339 14.08 -5.76 -1.91
C VAL A 339 15.41 -6.14 -2.54
N CYS A 340 16.07 -5.19 -3.18
CA CYS A 340 17.24 -5.43 -4.00
C CYS A 340 16.94 -6.46 -5.10
N GLU A 341 17.62 -7.63 -5.09
CA GLU A 341 17.38 -8.71 -6.05
C GLU A 341 16.32 -9.73 -5.56
N VAL A 342 15.86 -9.59 -4.32
CA VAL A 342 14.91 -10.52 -3.71
C VAL A 342 13.50 -9.97 -3.81
N GLN A 343 12.58 -10.78 -4.29
CA GLN A 343 11.15 -10.51 -4.40
C GLN A 343 10.45 -11.10 -3.19
N VAL A 344 9.55 -10.35 -2.60
CA VAL A 344 8.72 -10.76 -1.47
C VAL A 344 7.25 -10.66 -1.88
N GLY A 345 6.51 -11.74 -1.76
CA GLY A 345 5.08 -11.79 -1.99
C GLY A 345 4.34 -12.32 -0.76
N ARG A 346 3.19 -11.75 -0.46
CA ARG A 346 2.30 -12.27 0.58
C ARG A 346 0.84 -12.19 0.19
N THR A 347 0.01 -13.08 0.78
CA THR A 347 -1.44 -13.04 0.66
C THR A 347 -2.10 -13.75 1.86
N GLY A 348 -3.27 -13.32 2.29
CA GLY A 348 -3.97 -13.86 3.47
C GLY A 348 -3.34 -13.42 4.78
N LEU A 349 -3.41 -14.28 5.78
CA LEU A 349 -3.01 -14.04 7.17
C LEU A 349 -1.56 -14.47 7.39
N ARG A 350 -0.85 -13.74 8.25
CA ARG A 350 0.38 -14.22 8.90
C ARG A 350 0.00 -15.13 10.07
N GLU A 351 0.97 -15.85 10.63
CA GLU A 351 0.75 -16.69 11.83
C GLU A 351 0.08 -15.91 12.97
N ARG A 352 0.62 -14.73 13.28
CA ARG A 352 0.06 -13.86 14.33
C ARG A 352 -1.38 -13.40 14.05
N ASP A 353 -1.70 -13.15 12.78
CA ASP A 353 -3.04 -12.70 12.38
C ASP A 353 -4.03 -13.86 12.42
N ALA A 354 -3.60 -15.06 12.05
CA ALA A 354 -4.38 -16.29 12.16
C ALA A 354 -4.68 -16.61 13.62
N ALA A 355 -3.67 -16.56 14.50
CA ALA A 355 -3.83 -16.74 15.94
C ALA A 355 -4.78 -15.71 16.56
N ALA A 356 -4.59 -14.42 16.24
CA ALA A 356 -5.44 -13.32 16.71
C ALA A 356 -6.89 -13.43 16.22
N SER A 357 -7.11 -14.08 15.07
CA SER A 357 -8.44 -14.36 14.51
C SER A 357 -9.06 -15.66 15.05
N GLY A 358 -8.39 -16.35 15.97
CA GLY A 358 -8.90 -17.56 16.63
C GLY A 358 -8.77 -18.85 15.80
N PHE A 359 -7.95 -18.86 14.74
CA PHE A 359 -7.71 -20.07 13.96
C PHE A 359 -6.71 -21.00 14.64
N GLU A 360 -7.03 -22.30 14.68
CA GLU A 360 -6.06 -23.36 14.89
C GLU A 360 -5.43 -23.70 13.54
N PHE A 361 -4.11 -23.66 13.42
CA PHE A 361 -3.44 -23.81 12.13
C PHE A 361 -2.15 -24.62 12.20
N VAL A 362 -1.69 -25.06 11.06
CA VAL A 362 -0.32 -25.51 10.81
C VAL A 362 0.37 -24.45 9.92
N SER A 363 1.66 -24.28 10.15
CA SER A 363 2.53 -23.47 9.30
C SER A 363 3.66 -24.34 8.78
N VAL A 364 3.95 -24.24 7.50
CA VAL A 364 5.01 -25.02 6.85
C VAL A 364 5.84 -24.15 5.93
N ILE A 365 7.13 -24.47 5.83
CA ILE A 365 8.07 -23.84 4.89
C ILE A 365 8.54 -24.89 3.88
N ALA A 366 8.50 -24.55 2.62
CA ALA A 366 9.08 -25.33 1.53
C ALA A 366 10.18 -24.51 0.83
N GLU A 367 11.35 -25.08 0.74
CA GLU A 367 12.46 -24.57 -0.06
C GLU A 367 12.51 -25.32 -1.38
N SER A 368 12.65 -24.57 -2.47
CA SER A 368 12.71 -25.09 -3.83
C SER A 368 13.46 -24.11 -4.71
N THR A 369 13.29 -24.20 -6.03
CA THR A 369 13.86 -23.28 -7.00
C THR A 369 12.77 -22.71 -7.90
N ASN A 370 13.02 -21.52 -8.46
CA ASN A 370 12.10 -20.84 -9.38
C ASN A 370 11.84 -21.61 -10.70
N ARG A 371 12.80 -22.46 -11.10
CA ARG A 371 12.79 -23.30 -12.32
C ARG A 371 13.49 -24.62 -12.06
N ALA A 372 13.55 -25.51 -13.06
CA ALA A 372 14.23 -26.80 -12.89
C ALA A 372 15.68 -26.60 -12.44
N GLY A 373 16.11 -27.31 -11.39
CA GLY A 373 17.40 -27.07 -10.72
C GLY A 373 18.63 -27.26 -11.63
N TYR A 374 18.49 -28.01 -12.72
CA TYR A 374 19.55 -28.16 -13.73
C TYR A 374 19.54 -27.05 -14.80
N HIS A 375 18.49 -26.22 -14.84
CA HIS A 375 18.38 -25.16 -15.86
C HIS A 375 19.19 -23.94 -15.42
N PRO A 376 19.98 -23.32 -16.34
CA PRO A 376 20.72 -22.10 -16.03
C PRO A 376 19.82 -21.00 -15.45
N GLY A 377 20.28 -20.35 -14.39
CA GLY A 377 19.53 -19.33 -13.67
C GLY A 377 18.48 -19.88 -12.70
N ALA A 378 18.58 -21.18 -12.31
CA ALA A 378 17.84 -21.71 -11.18
C ALA A 378 18.31 -21.05 -9.89
N GLU A 379 17.36 -20.42 -9.17
CA GLU A 379 17.61 -19.66 -7.95
C GLU A 379 16.68 -20.12 -6.82
N PRO A 380 17.11 -20.03 -5.56
CA PRO A 380 16.31 -20.43 -4.41
C PRO A 380 15.00 -19.66 -4.30
N MET A 381 13.96 -20.36 -3.86
CA MET A 381 12.65 -19.82 -3.55
C MET A 381 12.08 -20.51 -2.31
N THR A 382 11.69 -19.71 -1.33
CA THR A 382 11.07 -20.16 -0.09
C THR A 382 9.59 -19.82 -0.12
N VAL A 383 8.74 -20.82 0.10
CA VAL A 383 7.28 -20.70 0.17
C VAL A 383 6.82 -21.10 1.55
N LYS A 384 6.08 -20.23 2.24
CA LYS A 384 5.43 -20.49 3.51
C LYS A 384 3.92 -20.56 3.31
N LEU A 385 3.26 -21.59 3.85
CA LEU A 385 1.81 -21.72 3.89
C LEU A 385 1.31 -21.83 5.31
N ILE A 386 0.15 -21.23 5.57
CA ILE A 386 -0.60 -21.33 6.82
C ILE A 386 -1.95 -21.94 6.48
N ALA A 387 -2.27 -23.11 7.05
CA ALA A 387 -3.51 -23.86 6.79
C ALA A 387 -4.29 -24.14 8.07
N GLU A 388 -5.60 -23.97 8.03
CA GLU A 388 -6.52 -24.24 9.14
C GLU A 388 -6.55 -25.74 9.47
N ARG A 389 -6.36 -26.10 10.74
CA ARG A 389 -6.32 -27.51 11.18
C ARG A 389 -7.59 -28.29 10.90
N PRO A 390 -8.79 -27.81 11.29
CA PRO A 390 -10.01 -28.62 11.13
C PRO A 390 -10.41 -28.87 9.68
N THR A 391 -10.10 -27.91 8.78
CA THR A 391 -10.64 -27.94 7.41
C THR A 391 -9.58 -28.14 6.34
N GLY A 392 -8.30 -27.93 6.66
CA GLY A 392 -7.22 -27.86 5.68
C GLY A 392 -7.26 -26.62 4.79
N ARG A 393 -8.16 -25.65 5.03
CA ARG A 393 -8.31 -24.45 4.22
C ARG A 393 -7.06 -23.57 4.32
N LEU A 394 -6.60 -23.06 3.19
CA LEU A 394 -5.52 -22.08 3.15
C LEU A 394 -5.96 -20.81 3.88
N LEU A 395 -5.16 -20.31 4.82
CA LEU A 395 -5.38 -19.08 5.57
C LEU A 395 -4.44 -17.96 5.11
N GLY A 396 -3.23 -18.32 4.70
CA GLY A 396 -2.24 -17.35 4.27
C GLY A 396 -1.04 -17.99 3.61
N ALA A 397 -0.28 -17.18 2.89
CA ALA A 397 0.91 -17.61 2.20
C ALA A 397 1.92 -16.47 2.01
N GLN A 398 3.19 -16.83 1.97
CA GLN A 398 4.31 -15.92 1.75
C GLN A 398 5.33 -16.60 0.85
N ILE A 399 5.95 -15.81 -0.03
CA ILE A 399 7.01 -16.28 -0.93
C ILE A 399 8.16 -15.28 -0.85
N VAL A 400 9.37 -15.79 -0.70
CA VAL A 400 10.61 -15.00 -0.81
C VAL A 400 11.55 -15.74 -1.75
N GLY A 401 12.10 -15.03 -2.71
CA GLY A 401 13.03 -15.57 -3.69
C GLY A 401 13.43 -14.49 -4.68
N ARG A 402 14.25 -14.86 -5.66
CA ARG A 402 14.61 -13.92 -6.72
C ARG A 402 13.60 -13.94 -7.87
N CYS A 403 14.00 -14.28 -9.06
CA CYS A 403 13.11 -14.26 -10.23
C CYS A 403 11.80 -15.02 -10.01
N GLU A 404 10.69 -14.41 -10.42
CA GLU A 404 9.33 -15.00 -10.47
C GLU A 404 8.67 -15.27 -9.11
N ALA A 405 9.33 -15.02 -7.97
CA ALA A 405 8.77 -15.27 -6.65
C ALA A 405 7.52 -14.41 -6.40
N ALA A 406 7.60 -13.10 -6.65
CA ALA A 406 6.48 -12.18 -6.40
C ALA A 406 5.24 -12.54 -7.22
N LYS A 407 5.39 -12.87 -8.50
CA LYS A 407 4.24 -13.19 -9.35
C LYS A 407 3.62 -14.56 -9.05
N ARG A 408 4.39 -15.50 -8.48
CA ARG A 408 3.87 -16.81 -8.08
C ARG A 408 2.88 -16.72 -6.91
N ILE A 409 2.91 -15.64 -6.12
CA ILE A 409 1.92 -15.39 -5.06
C ILE A 409 0.48 -15.31 -5.60
N ASP A 410 0.28 -14.94 -6.87
CA ASP A 410 -1.05 -14.83 -7.47
C ASP A 410 -1.79 -16.17 -7.50
N VAL A 411 -1.09 -17.31 -7.63
CA VAL A 411 -1.69 -18.65 -7.52
C VAL A 411 -2.30 -18.85 -6.15
N LEU A 412 -1.56 -18.46 -5.10
CA LEU A 412 -2.01 -18.56 -3.71
C LEU A 412 -3.12 -17.55 -3.38
N ALA A 413 -3.08 -16.38 -3.98
CA ALA A 413 -4.16 -15.40 -3.86
C ALA A 413 -5.47 -15.91 -4.48
N VAL A 414 -5.41 -16.60 -5.63
CA VAL A 414 -6.58 -17.24 -6.25
C VAL A 414 -7.08 -18.41 -5.40
N ALA A 415 -6.19 -19.22 -4.84
CA ALA A 415 -6.56 -20.31 -3.92
C ALA A 415 -7.30 -19.77 -2.68
N LEU A 416 -6.76 -18.72 -2.04
CA LEU A 416 -7.42 -18.02 -0.92
C LEU A 416 -8.77 -17.43 -1.30
N TRP A 417 -8.84 -16.78 -2.47
CA TRP A 417 -10.06 -16.16 -2.96
C TRP A 417 -11.20 -17.16 -3.14
N ASN A 418 -10.88 -18.40 -3.53
CA ASN A 418 -11.82 -19.50 -3.71
C ASN A 418 -12.00 -20.37 -2.45
N GLY A 419 -11.28 -20.09 -1.36
CA GLY A 419 -11.37 -20.85 -0.12
C GLY A 419 -10.84 -22.28 -0.25
N MET A 420 -9.87 -22.51 -1.14
CA MET A 420 -9.29 -23.84 -1.38
C MET A 420 -8.59 -24.41 -0.13
N THR A 421 -8.65 -25.72 0.00
CA THR A 421 -7.85 -26.48 0.96
C THR A 421 -6.45 -26.76 0.39
N VAL A 422 -5.48 -27.00 1.27
CA VAL A 422 -4.12 -27.37 0.83
C VAL A 422 -4.09 -28.73 0.13
N ASP A 423 -5.05 -29.61 0.40
CA ASP A 423 -5.21 -30.90 -0.30
C ASP A 423 -5.65 -30.67 -1.75
N GLU A 424 -6.69 -29.87 -1.99
CA GLU A 424 -7.11 -29.47 -3.35
C GLU A 424 -5.98 -28.80 -4.12
N MET A 425 -5.16 -27.98 -3.45
CA MET A 425 -4.03 -27.31 -4.08
C MET A 425 -2.96 -28.29 -4.58
N THR A 426 -2.80 -29.48 -4.01
CA THR A 426 -1.83 -30.48 -4.49
C THR A 426 -2.11 -30.99 -5.90
N SER A 427 -3.36 -30.84 -6.34
CA SER A 427 -3.87 -31.29 -7.65
C SER A 427 -4.01 -30.17 -8.68
N LEU A 428 -3.56 -28.95 -8.38
CA LEU A 428 -3.63 -27.85 -9.32
C LEU A 428 -2.78 -28.14 -10.57
N ASP A 429 -3.40 -27.97 -11.73
CA ASP A 429 -2.72 -28.12 -13.03
C ASP A 429 -1.95 -26.80 -13.34
N LEU A 430 -0.75 -26.69 -12.79
CA LEU A 430 0.12 -25.54 -13.00
C LEU A 430 1.06 -25.77 -14.17
N GLY A 431 1.37 -24.70 -14.90
CA GLY A 431 2.24 -24.75 -16.07
C GLY A 431 3.67 -25.19 -15.73
N TYR A 432 4.17 -26.17 -16.45
CA TYR A 432 5.54 -26.67 -16.35
C TYR A 432 6.29 -26.61 -17.68
N ALA A 433 7.47 -26.04 -17.61
CA ALA A 433 8.61 -26.31 -18.50
C ALA A 433 9.89 -25.94 -17.76
N PRO A 434 11.06 -26.58 -18.07
CA PRO A 434 12.30 -26.36 -17.33
C PRO A 434 12.71 -24.90 -17.10
N PRO A 435 12.49 -23.94 -18.02
CA PRO A 435 12.81 -22.54 -17.81
C PRO A 435 11.89 -21.78 -16.83
N TYR A 436 10.71 -22.33 -16.48
CA TYR A 436 9.66 -21.60 -15.76
C TYR A 436 9.30 -22.21 -14.41
N ALA A 437 9.43 -23.53 -14.26
CA ALA A 437 9.14 -24.23 -13.01
C ALA A 437 9.92 -25.57 -12.95
N PRO A 438 10.19 -26.12 -11.75
CA PRO A 438 10.46 -27.53 -11.60
C PRO A 438 9.19 -28.33 -11.87
N VAL A 439 9.29 -29.66 -12.10
CA VAL A 439 8.12 -30.55 -12.31
C VAL A 439 7.09 -30.41 -11.19
N TRP A 440 7.55 -30.32 -9.96
CA TRP A 440 6.74 -29.95 -8.81
C TRP A 440 6.97 -28.47 -8.53
N ASP A 441 5.97 -27.65 -8.86
CA ASP A 441 6.02 -26.22 -8.55
C ASP A 441 6.23 -26.00 -7.03
N PRO A 442 6.99 -25.00 -6.59
CA PRO A 442 7.19 -24.69 -5.17
C PRO A 442 5.89 -24.55 -4.38
N VAL A 443 4.83 -24.05 -4.99
CA VAL A 443 3.49 -23.96 -4.36
C VAL A 443 2.93 -25.37 -4.08
N LEU A 444 3.07 -26.31 -5.02
CA LEU A 444 2.60 -27.68 -4.85
C LEU A 444 3.43 -28.44 -3.78
N ILE A 445 4.74 -28.20 -3.74
CA ILE A 445 5.61 -28.76 -2.68
C ILE A 445 5.16 -28.27 -1.31
N ALA A 446 4.90 -26.97 -1.18
CA ALA A 446 4.43 -26.39 0.08
C ALA A 446 3.04 -26.92 0.47
N ALA A 447 2.11 -27.07 -0.50
CA ALA A 447 0.80 -27.65 -0.26
C ALA A 447 0.89 -29.10 0.27
N ARG A 448 1.72 -29.94 -0.35
CA ARG A 448 1.96 -31.32 0.13
C ARG A 448 2.53 -31.37 1.54
N LYS A 449 3.52 -30.51 1.85
CA LYS A 449 4.05 -30.39 3.23
C LYS A 449 2.96 -29.99 4.23
N ALA A 450 2.03 -29.11 3.83
CA ALA A 450 0.93 -28.72 4.70
C ALA A 450 -0.06 -29.86 4.93
N VAL A 451 -0.37 -30.68 3.91
CA VAL A 451 -1.19 -31.90 4.06
C VAL A 451 -0.53 -32.88 5.01
N ASP A 452 0.78 -33.14 4.87
CA ASP A 452 1.54 -34.03 5.76
C ASP A 452 1.53 -33.51 7.21
N ALA A 453 1.67 -32.22 7.43
CA ALA A 453 1.63 -31.59 8.75
C ALA A 453 0.25 -31.67 9.40
N LEU A 454 -0.83 -31.58 8.64
CA LEU A 454 -2.20 -31.78 9.12
C LEU A 454 -2.43 -33.24 9.54
N ALA A 455 -1.98 -34.21 8.73
CA ALA A 455 -2.10 -35.65 9.02
C ALA A 455 -1.26 -36.06 10.23
N GLY A 456 -0.05 -35.53 10.41
CA GLY A 456 0.85 -35.83 11.50
C GLY A 456 0.42 -35.30 12.87
N SER A 457 -0.45 -34.31 12.91
CA SER A 457 -0.97 -33.69 14.14
C SER A 457 -2.10 -34.47 14.80
N GLY A 458 -2.58 -35.52 14.16
CA GLY A 458 -3.65 -36.42 14.67
C GLY A 458 -3.16 -37.71 15.35
N ARG A 459 -1.84 -37.85 15.63
CA ARG A 459 -1.27 -38.99 16.33
C ARG A 459 -0.78 -38.62 17.73
#